data_9d9cdf0681033fa84bf5af3651d62b88
#
_entry.id   9d9cdf0681033fa84bf5af3651d62b88
#
_cell.length_a   1.000
_cell.length_b   1.000
_cell.length_c   1.000
_cell.angle_alpha   90.00
_cell.angle_beta   90.00
_cell.angle_gamma   90.00
#
_symmetry.space_group_name_H-M   'P 1'
#
loop_
_entity.id
_entity.type
_entity.pdbx_description
1 polymer ?
#
loop_
_entity_poly.entity_id
_entity_poly.type
_entity_poly.pdbx_seq_one_letter_code
_entity_poly.pdbx_strand_id
1 'polypeptide(L)'
;MNPVIIFLIALITVLVMTTKLRVHPFLSLITASIVVGILDGNPLDALNSVSLGLGRVFSQFAIIITCGSIIGLILFQTGGTAIIADDLIRFSRKPLFALNLLGFLFAVPVMCSILAYVIFIPIAKDIGSRLNIPKASVAASLGLGTLASFNMVYPSPVIFSAAEELGANTGEILLTGLPVAVIVTIVGYYYAKISCNFGPPPVINPSEAEDNTQGLPRINRIEAYSPICIPVILILSGVIINEQTPLINFISNRNIALLIGVMLAFISARSLGLEQIKNRTDKAVRRSGVVLLDMCGGGALGTTLSMTGIGKDLGQMFTTLNLPDIIIPFMVAVAIQSVQGSRIVTMLVAPSIVVPFLPELNLPASITLLSMASGTFLISHVNDPYFWIFGELIELKTTEIFRSYTIGGVLMGFTGLVLTYISYTILY
;
A
#
# COMPACT_ATOMS: atom_id res chain seq x y z
N MET A 1 17.39 19.53 -23.30
CA MET A 1 16.82 18.38 -24.08
C MET A 1 15.32 18.45 -23.94
N ASN A 2 14.53 17.84 -24.83
CA ASN A 2 13.07 17.83 -24.65
C ASN A 2 12.72 17.15 -23.29
N PRO A 3 11.96 17.80 -22.39
CA PRO A 3 11.63 17.26 -21.07
C PRO A 3 10.97 15.88 -21.11
N VAL A 4 10.14 15.60 -22.12
CA VAL A 4 9.51 14.27 -22.29
C VAL A 4 10.57 13.17 -22.53
N ILE A 5 11.62 13.49 -23.30
CA ILE A 5 12.72 12.54 -23.54
C ILE A 5 13.53 12.32 -22.25
N ILE A 6 13.79 13.38 -21.47
CA ILE A 6 14.46 13.26 -20.15
C ILE A 6 13.67 12.32 -19.25
N PHE A 7 12.35 12.50 -19.19
CA PHE A 7 11.46 11.65 -18.40
C PHE A 7 11.50 10.18 -18.84
N LEU A 8 11.41 9.92 -20.15
CA LEU A 8 11.50 8.56 -20.67
C LEU A 8 12.85 7.91 -20.34
N ILE A 9 13.95 8.66 -20.43
CA ILE A 9 15.28 8.16 -20.05
C ILE A 9 15.33 7.87 -18.55
N ALA A 10 14.75 8.72 -17.70
CA ALA A 10 14.65 8.47 -16.26
C ALA A 10 13.92 7.16 -15.97
N LEU A 11 12.74 6.96 -16.57
CA LEU A 11 11.97 5.72 -16.43
C LEU A 11 12.76 4.49 -16.91
N ILE A 12 13.39 4.57 -18.08
CA ILE A 12 14.23 3.50 -18.63
C ILE A 12 15.40 3.20 -17.68
N THR A 13 16.02 4.24 -17.10
CA THR A 13 17.12 4.07 -16.14
C THR A 13 16.66 3.30 -14.92
N VAL A 14 15.55 3.70 -14.30
CA VAL A 14 14.98 2.98 -13.14
C VAL A 14 14.65 1.54 -13.52
N LEU A 15 13.99 1.33 -14.67
CA LEU A 15 13.60 0.00 -15.13
C LEU A 15 14.82 -0.90 -15.36
N VAL A 16 15.81 -0.44 -16.10
CA VAL A 16 17.02 -1.24 -16.41
C VAL A 16 17.77 -1.58 -15.14
N MET A 17 17.95 -0.61 -14.24
CA MET A 17 18.66 -0.83 -12.98
C MET A 17 17.94 -1.82 -12.07
N THR A 18 16.61 -1.70 -11.92
CA THR A 18 15.85 -2.56 -11.00
C THR A 18 15.65 -3.96 -11.59
N THR A 19 15.29 -4.10 -12.86
CA THR A 19 14.92 -5.39 -13.44
C THR A 19 16.11 -6.15 -14.03
N LYS A 20 16.97 -5.49 -14.83
CA LYS A 20 18.10 -6.14 -15.51
C LYS A 20 19.35 -6.19 -14.65
N LEU A 21 19.72 -5.11 -13.99
CA LEU A 21 20.90 -5.04 -13.13
C LEU A 21 20.63 -5.47 -11.68
N ARG A 22 19.35 -5.66 -11.30
CA ARG A 22 18.93 -6.05 -9.96
C ARG A 22 19.45 -5.13 -8.86
N VAL A 23 19.63 -3.86 -9.18
CA VAL A 23 20.01 -2.83 -8.22
C VAL A 23 18.80 -2.49 -7.34
N HIS A 24 19.06 -2.21 -6.06
CA HIS A 24 18.01 -1.84 -5.10
C HIS A 24 17.19 -0.64 -5.61
N PRO A 25 15.84 -0.63 -5.49
CA PRO A 25 14.99 0.45 -6.01
C PRO A 25 15.42 1.84 -5.56
N PHE A 26 15.78 2.01 -4.29
CA PHE A 26 16.32 3.27 -3.75
C PHE A 26 17.49 3.83 -4.59
N LEU A 27 18.51 3.02 -4.84
CA LEU A 27 19.69 3.45 -5.62
C LEU A 27 19.33 3.73 -7.08
N SER A 28 18.42 2.96 -7.64
CA SER A 28 17.94 3.14 -9.01
C SER A 28 17.22 4.49 -9.19
N LEU A 29 16.39 4.87 -8.21
CA LEU A 29 15.66 6.14 -8.19
C LEU A 29 16.60 7.34 -8.00
N ILE A 30 17.58 7.24 -7.10
CA ILE A 30 18.61 8.27 -6.92
C ILE A 30 19.43 8.45 -8.20
N THR A 31 19.89 7.35 -8.81
CA THR A 31 20.66 7.41 -10.07
C THR A 31 19.83 8.05 -11.17
N ALA A 32 18.57 7.68 -11.32
CA ALA A 32 17.68 8.31 -12.31
C ALA A 32 17.52 9.81 -12.06
N SER A 33 17.41 10.25 -10.80
CA SER A 33 17.35 11.67 -10.46
C SER A 33 18.60 12.42 -10.89
N ILE A 34 19.78 11.85 -10.68
CA ILE A 34 21.07 12.43 -11.11
C ILE A 34 21.13 12.48 -12.65
N VAL A 35 20.72 11.42 -13.35
CA VAL A 35 20.66 11.38 -14.81
C VAL A 35 19.75 12.49 -15.34
N VAL A 36 18.57 12.69 -14.74
CA VAL A 36 17.65 13.79 -15.07
C VAL A 36 18.38 15.13 -14.97
N GLY A 37 19.06 15.41 -13.87
CA GLY A 37 19.76 16.68 -13.67
C GLY A 37 20.89 16.91 -14.65
N ILE A 38 21.64 15.87 -15.02
CA ILE A 38 22.72 15.95 -16.05
C ILE A 38 22.10 16.28 -17.41
N LEU A 39 21.01 15.62 -17.78
CA LEU A 39 20.35 15.79 -19.08
C LEU A 39 19.63 17.13 -19.19
N ASP A 40 19.16 17.68 -18.07
CA ASP A 40 18.55 19.02 -17.97
C ASP A 40 19.60 20.14 -17.97
N GLY A 41 20.87 19.80 -17.76
CA GLY A 41 21.98 20.77 -17.72
C GLY A 41 22.25 21.37 -16.33
N ASN A 42 21.55 20.91 -15.28
CA ASN A 42 21.61 21.45 -13.90
C ASN A 42 21.95 20.37 -12.87
N PRO A 43 23.14 19.70 -12.94
CA PRO A 43 23.46 18.56 -12.09
C PRO A 43 23.55 18.92 -10.58
N LEU A 44 23.98 20.13 -10.22
CA LEU A 44 24.07 20.55 -8.82
C LEU A 44 22.68 20.81 -8.22
N ASP A 45 21.77 21.39 -8.99
CA ASP A 45 20.38 21.59 -8.56
C ASP A 45 19.65 20.27 -8.41
N ALA A 46 19.98 19.28 -9.24
CA ALA A 46 19.47 17.93 -9.08
C ALA A 46 19.94 17.28 -7.75
N LEU A 47 21.20 17.45 -7.35
CA LEU A 47 21.69 16.96 -6.06
C LEU A 47 20.96 17.62 -4.86
N ASN A 48 20.72 18.93 -4.95
CA ASN A 48 19.94 19.64 -3.97
C ASN A 48 18.50 19.11 -3.91
N SER A 49 17.88 18.87 -5.06
CA SER A 49 16.52 18.33 -5.18
C SER A 49 16.42 16.92 -4.63
N VAL A 50 17.41 16.07 -4.89
CA VAL A 50 17.51 14.72 -4.29
C VAL A 50 17.52 14.84 -2.78
N SER A 51 18.37 15.70 -2.21
CA SER A 51 18.48 15.89 -0.75
C SER A 51 17.18 16.41 -0.14
N LEU A 52 16.53 17.38 -0.78
CA LEU A 52 15.24 17.92 -0.35
C LEU A 52 14.13 16.85 -0.43
N GLY A 53 14.05 16.11 -1.52
CA GLY A 53 13.06 15.06 -1.70
C GLY A 53 13.22 13.92 -0.69
N LEU A 54 14.45 13.46 -0.43
CA LEU A 54 14.77 12.50 0.62
C LEU A 54 14.32 13.00 2.00
N GLY A 55 14.71 14.23 2.37
CA GLY A 55 14.41 14.82 3.67
C GLY A 55 12.91 15.02 3.89
N ARG A 56 12.19 15.50 2.87
CA ARG A 56 10.74 15.69 2.89
C ARG A 56 10.00 14.37 3.18
N VAL A 57 10.27 13.33 2.42
CA VAL A 57 9.62 12.03 2.58
C VAL A 57 10.00 11.40 3.92
N PHE A 58 11.27 11.43 4.31
CA PHE A 58 11.71 10.88 5.59
C PHE A 58 10.99 11.55 6.76
N SER A 59 10.93 12.87 6.79
CA SER A 59 10.27 13.63 7.88
C SER A 59 8.78 13.34 7.99
N GLN A 60 8.11 13.10 6.87
CA GLN A 60 6.68 12.81 6.84
C GLN A 60 6.34 11.39 7.28
N PHE A 61 7.18 10.40 6.92
CA PHE A 61 6.81 8.98 6.99
C PHE A 61 7.55 8.16 8.04
N ALA A 62 8.70 8.62 8.55
CA ALA A 62 9.54 7.82 9.44
C ALA A 62 8.78 7.30 10.67
N ILE A 63 8.03 8.17 11.36
CA ILE A 63 7.26 7.80 12.55
C ILE A 63 6.12 6.83 12.16
N ILE A 64 5.38 7.16 11.11
CA ILE A 64 4.18 6.40 10.71
C ILE A 64 4.54 4.96 10.37
N ILE A 65 5.54 4.78 9.48
CA ILE A 65 5.93 3.44 9.01
C ILE A 65 6.57 2.64 10.12
N THR A 66 7.40 3.26 10.95
CA THR A 66 8.04 2.58 12.06
C THR A 66 7.01 2.13 13.11
N CYS A 67 6.10 3.00 13.53
CA CYS A 67 5.04 2.67 14.48
C CYS A 67 4.14 1.54 13.95
N GLY A 68 3.69 1.64 12.68
CA GLY A 68 2.86 0.61 12.07
C GLY A 68 3.56 -0.75 12.01
N SER A 69 4.84 -0.78 11.64
CA SER A 69 5.65 -2.01 11.64
C SER A 69 5.81 -2.61 13.03
N ILE A 70 6.00 -1.79 14.06
CA ILE A 70 6.10 -2.27 15.46
C ILE A 70 4.77 -2.86 15.91
N ILE A 71 3.65 -2.15 15.71
CA ILE A 71 2.31 -2.63 16.08
C ILE A 71 2.02 -3.96 15.39
N GLY A 72 2.21 -4.05 14.07
CA GLY A 72 1.95 -5.26 13.29
C GLY A 72 2.79 -6.46 13.77
N LEU A 73 4.10 -6.27 13.98
CA LEU A 73 4.98 -7.35 14.41
C LEU A 73 4.69 -7.82 15.84
N ILE A 74 4.41 -6.90 16.76
CA ILE A 74 4.08 -7.26 18.16
C ILE A 74 2.75 -8.00 18.22
N LEU A 75 1.71 -7.53 17.53
CA LEU A 75 0.42 -8.20 17.49
C LEU A 75 0.51 -9.60 16.89
N PHE A 76 1.31 -9.77 15.83
CA PHE A 76 1.57 -11.10 15.27
C PHE A 76 2.17 -12.04 16.31
N GLN A 77 3.18 -11.58 17.02
CA GLN A 77 3.96 -12.41 17.94
C GLN A 77 3.34 -12.60 19.34
N THR A 78 2.31 -11.80 19.67
CA THR A 78 1.50 -11.99 20.87
C THR A 78 0.23 -12.83 20.63
N GLY A 79 0.03 -13.29 19.40
CA GLY A 79 -1.19 -14.00 19.02
C GLY A 79 -2.41 -13.10 18.82
N GLY A 80 -2.24 -11.77 18.88
CA GLY A 80 -3.32 -10.81 18.66
C GLY A 80 -3.97 -10.93 17.29
N THR A 81 -3.12 -11.12 16.26
CA THR A 81 -3.59 -11.34 14.88
C THR A 81 -4.43 -12.61 14.75
N ALA A 82 -4.09 -13.69 15.47
CA ALA A 82 -4.84 -14.93 15.46
C ALA A 82 -6.22 -14.77 16.13
N ILE A 83 -6.31 -14.03 17.25
CA ILE A 83 -7.58 -13.72 17.92
C ILE A 83 -8.51 -12.96 16.97
N ILE A 84 -8.00 -11.92 16.30
CA ILE A 84 -8.79 -11.12 15.36
C ILE A 84 -9.23 -11.97 14.17
N ALA A 85 -8.34 -12.83 13.64
CA ALA A 85 -8.67 -13.75 12.56
C ALA A 85 -9.77 -14.73 12.95
N ASP A 86 -9.68 -15.37 14.13
CA ASP A 86 -10.71 -16.30 14.64
C ASP A 86 -12.06 -15.61 14.82
N ASP A 87 -12.07 -14.39 15.37
CA ASP A 87 -13.30 -13.63 15.56
C ASP A 87 -13.95 -13.27 14.22
N LEU A 88 -13.18 -12.85 13.21
CA LEU A 88 -13.68 -12.57 11.87
C LEU A 88 -14.25 -13.81 11.17
N ILE A 89 -13.59 -14.96 11.32
CA ILE A 89 -14.05 -16.22 10.74
C ILE A 89 -15.37 -16.66 11.37
N ARG A 90 -15.49 -16.57 12.70
CA ARG A 90 -16.72 -16.89 13.43
C ARG A 90 -17.87 -15.96 13.07
N PHE A 91 -17.58 -14.67 12.89
CA PHE A 91 -18.58 -13.67 12.54
C PHE A 91 -19.15 -13.86 11.15
N SER A 92 -18.31 -14.14 10.15
CA SER A 92 -18.72 -14.06 8.75
C SER A 92 -19.45 -15.31 8.22
N ARG A 93 -19.35 -16.47 8.87
CA ARG A 93 -19.84 -17.78 8.37
C ARG A 93 -19.40 -18.13 6.92
N LYS A 94 -18.59 -17.26 6.27
CA LYS A 94 -18.09 -17.41 4.91
C LYS A 94 -16.56 -17.29 4.94
N PRO A 95 -15.83 -18.40 4.96
CA PRO A 95 -14.37 -18.38 5.19
C PRO A 95 -13.59 -17.49 4.23
N LEU A 96 -13.88 -17.56 2.94
CA LEU A 96 -13.22 -16.69 1.95
C LEU A 96 -13.51 -15.20 2.18
N PHE A 97 -14.72 -14.84 2.59
CA PHE A 97 -15.03 -13.45 2.92
C PHE A 97 -14.28 -12.99 4.17
N ALA A 98 -14.19 -13.85 5.20
CA ALA A 98 -13.40 -13.55 6.39
C ALA A 98 -11.92 -13.33 6.05
N LEU A 99 -11.33 -14.15 5.19
CA LEU A 99 -9.95 -13.99 4.73
C LEU A 99 -9.75 -12.69 3.93
N ASN A 100 -10.69 -12.35 3.06
CA ASN A 100 -10.65 -11.11 2.29
C ASN A 100 -10.74 -9.89 3.21
N LEU A 101 -11.68 -9.91 4.15
CA LEU A 101 -11.85 -8.84 5.15
C LEU A 101 -10.63 -8.75 6.09
N LEU A 102 -10.02 -9.87 6.47
CA LEU A 102 -8.80 -9.91 7.26
C LEU A 102 -7.66 -9.19 6.52
N GLY A 103 -7.44 -9.52 5.24
CA GLY A 103 -6.48 -8.82 4.41
C GLY A 103 -6.75 -7.32 4.33
N PHE A 104 -8.01 -6.95 4.11
CA PHE A 104 -8.44 -5.56 4.04
C PHE A 104 -8.19 -4.80 5.34
N LEU A 105 -8.55 -5.35 6.48
CA LEU A 105 -8.40 -4.67 7.78
C LEU A 105 -6.96 -4.51 8.23
N PHE A 106 -6.07 -5.44 7.84
CA PHE A 106 -4.70 -5.45 8.36
C PHE A 106 -3.65 -4.81 7.45
N ALA A 107 -3.88 -4.64 6.16
CA ALA A 107 -2.87 -4.10 5.26
C ALA A 107 -2.47 -2.65 5.62
N VAL A 108 -3.42 -1.83 6.05
CA VAL A 108 -3.14 -0.45 6.48
C VAL A 108 -2.42 -0.40 7.83
N PRO A 109 -2.93 -1.03 8.93
CA PRO A 109 -2.23 -1.04 10.20
C PRO A 109 -0.81 -1.61 10.16
N VAL A 110 -0.59 -2.63 9.32
CA VAL A 110 0.73 -3.24 9.12
C VAL A 110 1.60 -2.40 8.18
N MET A 111 1.04 -1.37 7.55
CA MET A 111 1.71 -0.48 6.60
C MET A 111 2.35 -1.20 5.39
N CYS A 112 1.88 -2.42 5.08
CA CYS A 112 2.44 -3.22 3.99
C CYS A 112 1.48 -4.35 3.58
N SER A 113 1.05 -4.37 2.32
CA SER A 113 0.18 -5.42 1.78
C SER A 113 0.85 -6.80 1.78
N ILE A 114 2.14 -6.86 1.42
CA ILE A 114 2.93 -8.09 1.40
C ILE A 114 3.06 -8.66 2.81
N LEU A 115 3.42 -7.83 3.79
CA LEU A 115 3.60 -8.28 5.16
C LEU A 115 2.28 -8.75 5.76
N ALA A 116 1.16 -8.06 5.50
CA ALA A 116 -0.15 -8.51 5.92
C ALA A 116 -0.50 -9.89 5.32
N TYR A 117 -0.21 -10.11 4.05
CA TYR A 117 -0.39 -11.41 3.41
C TYR A 117 0.46 -12.50 4.07
N VAL A 118 1.78 -12.24 4.25
CA VAL A 118 2.72 -13.19 4.88
C VAL A 118 2.30 -13.57 6.30
N ILE A 119 1.80 -12.61 7.07
CA ILE A 119 1.33 -12.84 8.46
C ILE A 119 0.13 -13.78 8.49
N PHE A 120 -0.82 -13.59 7.57
CA PHE A 120 -2.09 -14.31 7.64
C PHE A 120 -2.19 -15.54 6.74
N ILE A 121 -1.24 -15.77 5.82
CA ILE A 121 -1.28 -16.92 4.91
C ILE A 121 -1.23 -18.28 5.64
N PRO A 122 -0.50 -18.47 6.76
CA PRO A 122 -0.55 -19.72 7.52
C PRO A 122 -1.96 -20.03 8.04
N ILE A 123 -2.65 -19.01 8.57
CA ILE A 123 -4.04 -19.14 9.03
C ILE A 123 -4.97 -19.45 7.84
N ALA A 124 -4.76 -18.78 6.72
CA ALA A 124 -5.53 -19.01 5.50
C ALA A 124 -5.34 -20.43 4.95
N LYS A 125 -4.13 -20.96 4.99
CA LYS A 125 -3.83 -22.37 4.64
C LYS A 125 -4.58 -23.35 5.56
N ASP A 126 -4.55 -23.13 6.87
CA ASP A 126 -5.26 -23.96 7.84
C ASP A 126 -6.76 -24.02 7.56
N ILE A 127 -7.39 -22.86 7.34
CA ILE A 127 -8.80 -22.77 6.97
C ILE A 127 -9.08 -23.47 5.65
N GLY A 128 -8.26 -23.23 4.63
CA GLY A 128 -8.39 -23.84 3.32
C GLY A 128 -8.30 -25.36 3.37
N SER A 129 -7.35 -25.90 4.13
CA SER A 129 -7.16 -27.34 4.33
C SER A 129 -8.35 -27.97 5.06
N ARG A 130 -8.77 -27.42 6.20
CA ARG A 130 -9.89 -27.96 7.00
C ARG A 130 -11.23 -27.91 6.26
N LEU A 131 -11.46 -26.89 5.45
CA LEU A 131 -12.72 -26.67 4.75
C LEU A 131 -12.68 -27.13 3.29
N ASN A 132 -11.60 -27.80 2.86
CA ASN A 132 -11.40 -28.30 1.50
C ASN A 132 -11.56 -27.21 0.42
N ILE A 133 -11.05 -26.00 0.68
CA ILE A 133 -11.12 -24.85 -0.23
C ILE A 133 -9.85 -24.82 -1.10
N PRO A 134 -9.96 -24.62 -2.43
CA PRO A 134 -8.82 -24.54 -3.33
C PRO A 134 -7.81 -23.46 -2.92
N LYS A 135 -6.52 -23.78 -3.00
CA LYS A 135 -5.43 -22.89 -2.58
C LYS A 135 -5.43 -21.57 -3.34
N ALA A 136 -5.82 -21.54 -4.60
CA ALA A 136 -5.92 -20.30 -5.37
C ALA A 136 -7.03 -19.38 -4.86
N SER A 137 -8.20 -19.92 -4.45
CA SER A 137 -9.28 -19.13 -3.83
C SER A 137 -8.86 -18.54 -2.48
N VAL A 138 -8.14 -19.33 -1.68
CA VAL A 138 -7.62 -18.92 -0.36
C VAL A 138 -6.63 -17.76 -0.53
N ALA A 139 -5.63 -17.95 -1.40
CA ALA A 139 -4.63 -16.93 -1.70
C ALA A 139 -5.25 -15.64 -2.24
N ALA A 140 -6.14 -15.78 -3.26
CA ALA A 140 -6.78 -14.65 -3.88
C ALA A 140 -7.67 -13.87 -2.90
N SER A 141 -8.46 -14.55 -2.06
CA SER A 141 -9.28 -13.87 -1.06
C SER A 141 -8.45 -13.00 -0.12
N LEU A 142 -7.42 -13.56 0.48
CA LEU A 142 -6.55 -12.81 1.40
C LEU A 142 -5.78 -11.73 0.66
N GLY A 143 -5.11 -12.07 -0.45
CA GLY A 143 -4.21 -11.17 -1.16
C GLY A 143 -4.93 -9.99 -1.83
N LEU A 144 -6.07 -10.21 -2.48
CA LEU A 144 -6.84 -9.11 -3.09
C LEU A 144 -7.43 -8.18 -2.03
N GLY A 145 -7.80 -8.70 -0.85
CA GLY A 145 -8.20 -7.89 0.29
C GLY A 145 -7.08 -6.97 0.78
N THR A 146 -5.84 -7.48 0.91
CA THR A 146 -4.69 -6.64 1.30
C THR A 146 -4.40 -5.56 0.27
N LEU A 147 -4.55 -5.86 -1.02
CA LEU A 147 -4.34 -4.90 -2.09
C LEU A 147 -5.37 -3.77 -2.08
N ALA A 148 -6.66 -4.10 -1.94
CA ALA A 148 -7.72 -3.11 -1.94
C ALA A 148 -7.53 -2.05 -0.85
N SER A 149 -7.25 -2.50 0.37
CA SER A 149 -7.02 -1.61 1.50
C SER A 149 -5.74 -0.79 1.33
N PHE A 150 -4.63 -1.44 1.04
CA PHE A 150 -3.33 -0.78 0.94
C PHE A 150 -3.29 0.28 -0.16
N ASN A 151 -3.95 0.04 -1.29
CA ASN A 151 -3.92 0.94 -2.44
C ASN A 151 -5.00 2.04 -2.40
N MET A 152 -6.05 1.93 -1.57
CA MET A 152 -7.18 2.87 -1.62
C MET A 152 -7.59 3.47 -0.29
N VAL A 153 -7.13 2.91 0.85
CA VAL A 153 -7.60 3.36 2.16
C VAL A 153 -6.57 4.25 2.83
N TYR A 154 -6.98 5.46 3.21
CA TYR A 154 -6.20 6.32 4.09
C TYR A 154 -6.23 5.76 5.53
N PRO A 155 -5.13 5.73 6.29
CA PRO A 155 -3.82 6.32 6.02
C PRO A 155 -2.74 5.31 5.54
N SER A 156 -3.02 4.52 4.51
CA SER A 156 -1.94 3.69 3.95
C SER A 156 -0.78 4.57 3.46
N PRO A 157 0.47 4.11 3.51
CA PRO A 157 1.63 4.90 3.09
C PRO A 157 1.51 5.44 1.66
N VAL A 158 0.97 4.63 0.74
CA VAL A 158 0.81 5.01 -0.67
C VAL A 158 -0.22 6.11 -0.87
N ILE A 159 -1.38 5.99 -0.22
CA ILE A 159 -2.46 6.99 -0.31
C ILE A 159 -2.05 8.27 0.41
N PHE A 160 -1.44 8.13 1.58
CA PHE A 160 -0.99 9.27 2.35
C PHE A 160 0.06 10.12 1.59
N SER A 161 1.08 9.47 1.00
CA SER A 161 2.12 10.17 0.23
C SER A 161 1.53 10.90 -0.98
N ALA A 162 0.68 10.22 -1.73
CA ALA A 162 0.02 10.81 -2.89
C ALA A 162 -0.92 11.98 -2.50
N ALA A 163 -1.61 11.86 -1.35
CA ALA A 163 -2.48 12.92 -0.84
C ALA A 163 -1.70 14.20 -0.49
N GLU A 164 -0.58 14.06 0.20
CA GLU A 164 0.29 15.19 0.56
C GLU A 164 0.87 15.87 -0.69
N GLU A 165 1.29 15.09 -1.68
CA GLU A 165 1.87 15.60 -2.92
C GLU A 165 0.83 16.35 -3.78
N LEU A 166 -0.39 15.84 -3.86
CA LEU A 166 -1.50 16.45 -4.60
C LEU A 166 -2.20 17.58 -3.84
N GLY A 167 -1.90 17.77 -2.55
CA GLY A 167 -2.64 18.70 -1.70
C GLY A 167 -4.10 18.27 -1.45
N ALA A 168 -4.39 16.98 -1.45
CA ALA A 168 -5.73 16.46 -1.31
C ALA A 168 -6.20 16.46 0.15
N ASN A 169 -7.46 16.83 0.37
CA ASN A 169 -8.06 16.89 1.71
C ASN A 169 -8.31 15.49 2.27
N THR A 170 -7.85 15.22 3.49
CA THR A 170 -8.01 13.91 4.15
C THR A 170 -9.48 13.49 4.31
N GLY A 171 -10.36 14.44 4.63
CA GLY A 171 -11.80 14.16 4.78
C GLY A 171 -12.44 13.72 3.46
N GLU A 172 -12.10 14.39 2.35
CA GLU A 172 -12.58 14.01 1.01
C GLU A 172 -12.07 12.63 0.61
N ILE A 173 -10.76 12.32 0.87
CA ILE A 173 -10.19 11.01 0.58
C ILE A 173 -10.89 9.90 1.36
N LEU A 174 -11.22 10.13 2.62
CA LEU A 174 -11.96 9.15 3.43
C LEU A 174 -13.39 8.96 2.91
N LEU A 175 -14.09 10.04 2.60
CA LEU A 175 -15.47 10.00 2.11
C LEU A 175 -15.59 9.34 0.74
N THR A 176 -14.65 9.58 -0.16
CA THR A 176 -14.66 9.03 -1.52
C THR A 176 -13.94 7.68 -1.59
N GLY A 177 -12.76 7.56 -0.99
CA GLY A 177 -11.89 6.39 -1.13
C GLY A 177 -12.37 5.17 -0.35
N LEU A 178 -12.90 5.35 0.87
CA LEU A 178 -13.33 4.21 1.68
C LEU A 178 -14.51 3.44 1.05
N PRO A 179 -15.59 4.08 0.54
CA PRO A 179 -16.65 3.39 -0.18
C PRO A 179 -16.14 2.66 -1.43
N VAL A 180 -15.27 3.31 -2.21
CA VAL A 180 -14.65 2.70 -3.39
C VAL A 180 -13.84 1.48 -2.98
N ALA A 181 -12.98 1.58 -1.97
CA ALA A 181 -12.16 0.48 -1.47
C ALA A 181 -13.00 -0.71 -0.99
N VAL A 182 -14.11 -0.46 -0.29
CA VAL A 182 -15.03 -1.52 0.17
C VAL A 182 -15.64 -2.26 -1.02
N ILE A 183 -16.14 -1.55 -2.03
CA ILE A 183 -16.74 -2.19 -3.22
C ILE A 183 -15.67 -2.96 -4.00
N VAL A 184 -14.48 -2.39 -4.20
CA VAL A 184 -13.34 -3.05 -4.86
C VAL A 184 -12.95 -4.33 -4.11
N THR A 185 -12.96 -4.30 -2.78
CA THR A 185 -12.72 -5.48 -1.92
C THR A 185 -13.77 -6.56 -2.15
N ILE A 186 -15.04 -6.19 -2.21
CA ILE A 186 -16.15 -7.12 -2.48
C ILE A 186 -15.99 -7.75 -3.88
N VAL A 187 -15.59 -6.97 -4.87
CA VAL A 187 -15.30 -7.48 -6.22
C VAL A 187 -14.15 -8.48 -6.19
N GLY A 188 -13.06 -8.16 -5.48
CA GLY A 188 -11.93 -9.08 -5.25
C GLY A 188 -12.37 -10.38 -4.57
N TYR A 189 -13.25 -10.32 -3.57
CA TYR A 189 -13.83 -11.50 -2.92
C TYR A 189 -14.64 -12.37 -3.91
N TYR A 190 -15.53 -11.78 -4.69
CA TYR A 190 -16.32 -12.55 -5.67
C TYR A 190 -15.44 -13.15 -6.76
N TYR A 191 -14.43 -12.42 -7.22
CA TYR A 191 -13.44 -12.94 -8.14
C TYR A 191 -12.70 -14.15 -7.56
N ALA A 192 -12.20 -14.05 -6.34
CA ALA A 192 -11.52 -15.14 -5.63
C ALA A 192 -12.41 -16.38 -5.49
N LYS A 193 -13.70 -16.18 -5.17
CA LYS A 193 -14.68 -17.24 -4.96
C LYS A 193 -15.07 -17.97 -6.27
N ILE A 194 -15.26 -17.20 -7.35
CA ILE A 194 -15.84 -17.71 -8.59
C ILE A 194 -14.73 -18.16 -9.57
N SER A 195 -13.74 -17.28 -9.78
CA SER A 195 -12.75 -17.45 -10.84
C SER A 195 -11.48 -18.17 -10.39
N CYS A 196 -11.18 -18.18 -9.08
CA CYS A 196 -9.99 -18.83 -8.54
C CYS A 196 -10.27 -20.23 -7.96
N ASN A 197 -11.40 -20.84 -8.30
CA ASN A 197 -11.77 -22.18 -7.82
C ASN A 197 -10.97 -23.28 -8.54
N PHE A 198 -9.63 -23.27 -8.38
CA PHE A 198 -8.71 -24.25 -8.99
C PHE A 198 -7.53 -24.56 -8.05
N GLY A 199 -6.88 -25.71 -8.34
CA GLY A 199 -5.81 -26.27 -7.52
C GLY A 199 -6.35 -27.09 -6.34
N PRO A 200 -5.53 -27.97 -5.76
CA PRO A 200 -5.90 -28.72 -4.56
C PRO A 200 -6.02 -27.78 -3.36
N PRO A 201 -6.66 -28.18 -2.26
CA PRO A 201 -6.57 -27.48 -0.99
C PRO A 201 -5.11 -27.35 -0.53
N PRO A 202 -4.76 -26.31 0.23
CA PRO A 202 -3.40 -26.16 0.74
C PRO A 202 -3.06 -27.30 1.70
N VAL A 203 -1.83 -27.80 1.61
CA VAL A 203 -1.30 -28.81 2.53
C VAL A 203 -0.62 -28.09 3.69
N ILE A 204 -0.92 -28.51 4.92
CA ILE A 204 -0.27 -28.03 6.13
C ILE A 204 0.86 -29.00 6.45
N ASN A 205 2.10 -28.53 6.44
CA ASN A 205 3.21 -29.26 7.01
C ASN A 205 3.11 -29.20 8.55
N PRO A 206 3.11 -30.34 9.25
CA PRO A 206 2.99 -30.37 10.71
C PRO A 206 4.02 -29.47 11.44
N SER A 207 5.23 -29.35 10.88
CA SER A 207 6.29 -28.48 11.39
C SER A 207 5.99 -26.96 11.30
N GLU A 208 5.16 -26.53 10.33
CA GLU A 208 4.76 -25.13 10.20
C GLU A 208 3.63 -24.75 11.18
N ALA A 209 2.78 -25.72 11.53
CA ALA A 209 1.67 -25.51 12.46
C ALA A 209 2.16 -25.42 13.92
N GLU A 210 3.19 -26.15 14.30
CA GLU A 210 3.74 -26.17 15.66
C GLU A 210 4.56 -24.93 15.99
N ASP A 211 5.31 -24.37 15.03
CA ASP A 211 6.15 -23.17 15.25
C ASP A 211 5.31 -21.88 15.43
N ASN A 212 4.08 -21.85 14.91
CA ASN A 212 3.24 -20.66 14.96
C ASN A 212 2.30 -20.58 16.18
N THR A 213 2.11 -21.65 16.94
CA THR A 213 1.11 -21.69 18.04
C THR A 213 1.65 -22.13 19.39
N GLN A 214 2.82 -22.78 19.46
CA GLN A 214 3.37 -23.21 20.74
C GLN A 214 4.08 -22.05 21.46
N GLY A 215 3.51 -21.68 22.61
CA GLY A 215 4.11 -20.73 23.53
C GLY A 215 3.76 -19.26 23.34
N LEU A 216 2.83 -18.92 22.44
CA LEU A 216 2.35 -17.54 22.35
C LEU A 216 1.59 -17.16 23.62
N PRO A 217 1.89 -16.02 24.26
CA PRO A 217 1.12 -15.54 25.39
C PRO A 217 -0.33 -15.28 24.95
N ARG A 218 -1.28 -15.82 25.69
CA ARG A 218 -2.70 -15.54 25.43
C ARG A 218 -3.01 -14.12 25.87
N ILE A 219 -3.13 -13.20 24.93
CA ILE A 219 -3.62 -11.85 25.20
C ILE A 219 -5.15 -11.82 25.12
N ASN A 220 -5.75 -10.84 25.77
CA ASN A 220 -7.19 -10.62 25.73
C ASN A 220 -7.61 -9.99 24.38
N ARG A 221 -8.92 -10.10 24.02
CA ARG A 221 -9.48 -9.43 22.84
C ARG A 221 -9.23 -7.93 22.86
N ILE A 222 -9.39 -7.26 23.99
CA ILE A 222 -9.14 -5.82 24.13
C ILE A 222 -7.67 -5.52 23.81
N GLU A 223 -6.75 -6.30 24.31
CA GLU A 223 -5.31 -6.17 24.04
C GLU A 223 -4.96 -6.44 22.57
N ALA A 224 -5.73 -7.28 21.87
CA ALA A 224 -5.54 -7.55 20.45
C ALA A 224 -6.07 -6.41 19.56
N TYR A 225 -7.22 -5.84 19.88
CA TYR A 225 -7.85 -4.81 19.05
C TYR A 225 -7.38 -3.39 19.35
N SER A 226 -7.07 -3.06 20.62
CA SER A 226 -6.78 -1.69 21.04
C SER A 226 -5.59 -1.03 20.31
N PRO A 227 -4.46 -1.73 20.00
CA PRO A 227 -3.33 -1.11 19.29
C PRO A 227 -3.66 -0.68 17.84
N ILE A 228 -4.71 -1.24 17.26
CA ILE A 228 -5.18 -0.90 15.90
C ILE A 228 -6.35 0.07 15.97
N CYS A 229 -7.39 -0.26 16.76
CA CYS A 229 -8.64 0.51 16.75
C CYS A 229 -8.48 1.89 17.38
N ILE A 230 -7.71 2.01 18.47
CA ILE A 230 -7.56 3.30 19.16
C ILE A 230 -6.88 4.34 18.30
N PRO A 231 -5.72 4.09 17.65
CA PRO A 231 -5.13 5.04 16.71
C PRO A 231 -6.08 5.47 15.59
N VAL A 232 -6.81 4.54 15.01
CA VAL A 232 -7.78 4.84 13.94
C VAL A 232 -8.89 5.75 14.46
N ILE A 233 -9.46 5.45 15.63
CA ILE A 233 -10.51 6.27 16.26
C ILE A 233 -9.98 7.68 16.56
N LEU A 234 -8.75 7.81 17.08
CA LEU A 234 -8.14 9.10 17.35
C LEU A 234 -7.94 9.93 16.08
N ILE A 235 -7.41 9.35 15.01
CA ILE A 235 -7.25 10.03 13.72
C ILE A 235 -8.61 10.47 13.17
N LEU A 236 -9.61 9.58 13.18
CA LEU A 236 -10.96 9.90 12.71
C LEU A 236 -11.63 10.98 13.56
N SER A 237 -11.40 10.99 14.88
CA SER A 237 -11.96 12.03 15.76
C SER A 237 -11.49 13.43 15.37
N GLY A 238 -10.24 13.60 14.93
CA GLY A 238 -9.71 14.86 14.43
C GLY A 238 -10.35 15.33 13.12
N VAL A 239 -10.85 14.38 12.30
CA VAL A 239 -11.57 14.72 11.05
C VAL A 239 -13.03 15.09 11.32
N ILE A 240 -13.67 14.42 12.28
CA ILE A 240 -15.12 14.58 12.57
C ILE A 240 -15.37 15.78 13.50
N ILE A 241 -14.53 15.94 14.52
CA ILE A 241 -14.67 17.02 15.51
C ILE A 241 -13.93 18.24 14.97
N ASN A 242 -14.65 19.09 14.27
CA ASN A 242 -14.11 20.32 13.67
C ASN A 242 -13.80 21.41 14.73
N GLU A 243 -13.76 21.07 16.00
CA GLU A 243 -13.41 21.97 17.10
C GLU A 243 -11.89 22.06 17.27
N GLN A 244 -11.36 23.27 17.15
CA GLN A 244 -9.93 23.59 17.27
C GLN A 244 -9.44 23.59 18.73
N THR A 245 -9.78 22.57 19.52
CA THR A 245 -9.16 22.46 20.84
C THR A 245 -7.74 21.91 20.68
N PRO A 246 -6.71 22.57 21.22
CA PRO A 246 -5.30 22.18 21.06
C PRO A 246 -5.04 20.71 21.45
N LEU A 247 -5.77 20.21 22.45
CA LEU A 247 -5.63 18.84 22.92
C LEU A 247 -6.14 17.81 21.89
N ILE A 248 -7.31 18.06 21.30
CA ILE A 248 -7.87 17.18 20.26
C ILE A 248 -6.94 17.15 19.05
N ASN A 249 -6.50 18.30 18.57
CA ASN A 249 -5.56 18.40 17.47
C ASN A 249 -4.24 17.67 17.75
N PHE A 250 -3.75 17.69 19.00
CA PHE A 250 -2.55 16.96 19.38
C PHE A 250 -2.75 15.44 19.37
N ILE A 251 -3.79 14.91 20.04
CA ILE A 251 -4.01 13.45 20.14
C ILE A 251 -4.51 12.83 18.84
N SER A 252 -5.22 13.58 18.00
CA SER A 252 -5.66 13.13 16.66
C SER A 252 -4.57 13.24 15.60
N ASN A 253 -3.45 13.92 15.94
CA ASN A 253 -2.29 13.91 15.04
C ASN A 253 -1.84 12.47 14.81
N ARG A 254 -1.72 12.08 13.55
CA ARG A 254 -1.39 10.71 13.11
C ARG A 254 -0.14 10.12 13.79
N ASN A 255 0.89 10.93 13.98
CA ASN A 255 2.12 10.48 14.64
C ASN A 255 1.87 10.15 16.11
N ILE A 256 1.13 11.00 16.81
CA ILE A 256 0.78 10.80 18.22
C ILE A 256 -0.17 9.61 18.38
N ALA A 257 -1.20 9.52 17.55
CA ALA A 257 -2.15 8.41 17.56
C ALA A 257 -1.44 7.05 17.36
N LEU A 258 -0.51 6.96 16.41
CA LEU A 258 0.25 5.72 16.17
C LEU A 258 1.26 5.43 17.29
N LEU A 259 1.88 6.45 17.91
CA LEU A 259 2.72 6.25 19.10
C LEU A 259 1.89 5.70 20.28
N ILE A 260 0.67 6.18 20.48
CA ILE A 260 -0.27 5.60 21.45
C ILE A 260 -0.55 4.13 21.11
N GLY A 261 -0.76 3.82 19.83
CA GLY A 261 -0.91 2.43 19.37
C GLY A 261 0.28 1.54 19.68
N VAL A 262 1.52 2.04 19.53
CA VAL A 262 2.75 1.32 19.92
C VAL A 262 2.79 1.07 21.42
N MET A 263 2.44 2.05 22.24
CA MET A 263 2.38 1.88 23.70
C MET A 263 1.35 0.82 24.10
N LEU A 264 0.19 0.82 23.47
CA LEU A 264 -0.82 -0.23 23.68
C LEU A 264 -0.32 -1.61 23.24
N ALA A 265 0.40 -1.69 22.12
CA ALA A 265 1.03 -2.94 21.68
C ALA A 265 2.09 -3.43 22.68
N PHE A 266 2.89 -2.54 23.27
CA PHE A 266 3.84 -2.91 24.32
C PHE A 266 3.14 -3.42 25.61
N ILE A 267 2.01 -2.80 25.99
CA ILE A 267 1.18 -3.27 27.10
C ILE A 267 0.64 -4.69 26.80
N SER A 268 0.19 -4.94 25.57
CA SER A 268 -0.25 -6.27 25.13
C SER A 268 0.88 -7.30 25.15
N ALA A 269 2.13 -6.86 24.94
CA ALA A 269 3.33 -7.70 24.92
C ALA A 269 4.02 -7.87 26.28
N ARG A 270 3.45 -7.33 27.36
CA ARG A 270 4.10 -7.33 28.71
C ARG A 270 4.53 -8.70 29.21
N SER A 271 3.84 -9.77 28.80
CA SER A 271 4.16 -11.15 29.16
C SER A 271 5.41 -11.71 28.47
N LEU A 272 5.90 -11.04 27.42
CA LEU A 272 7.08 -11.50 26.67
C LEU A 272 8.41 -11.10 27.32
N GLY A 273 8.41 -10.15 28.23
CA GLY A 273 9.61 -9.58 28.83
C GLY A 273 10.29 -8.52 27.96
N LEU A 274 11.00 -7.59 28.61
CA LEU A 274 11.58 -6.40 27.98
C LEU A 274 12.61 -6.72 26.87
N GLU A 275 13.42 -7.74 27.05
CA GLU A 275 14.44 -8.12 26.07
C GLU A 275 13.82 -8.61 24.76
N GLN A 276 12.76 -9.41 24.84
CA GLN A 276 12.06 -9.88 23.66
C GLN A 276 11.34 -8.73 22.95
N ILE A 277 10.68 -7.84 23.69
CA ILE A 277 10.02 -6.63 23.13
C ILE A 277 11.08 -5.78 22.39
N LYS A 278 12.24 -5.54 23.00
CA LYS A 278 13.36 -4.81 22.37
C LYS A 278 13.80 -5.46 21.07
N ASN A 279 14.12 -6.76 21.09
CA ASN A 279 14.59 -7.49 19.91
C ASN A 279 13.55 -7.46 18.75
N ARG A 280 12.28 -7.49 19.08
CA ARG A 280 11.18 -7.41 18.12
C ARG A 280 11.01 -6.00 17.55
N THR A 281 11.12 -5.00 18.41
CA THR A 281 11.12 -3.60 18.00
C THR A 281 12.27 -3.31 17.04
N ASP A 282 13.48 -3.79 17.34
CA ASP A 282 14.64 -3.63 16.47
C ASP A 282 14.43 -4.29 15.09
N LYS A 283 13.80 -5.49 15.04
CA LYS A 283 13.43 -6.14 13.78
C LYS A 283 12.39 -5.32 12.98
N ALA A 284 11.39 -4.77 13.67
CA ALA A 284 10.37 -3.92 13.02
C ALA A 284 11.00 -2.66 12.44
N VAL A 285 11.86 -1.98 13.20
CA VAL A 285 12.59 -0.78 12.76
C VAL A 285 13.48 -1.07 11.54
N ARG A 286 14.22 -2.16 11.55
CA ARG A 286 15.06 -2.56 10.40
C ARG A 286 14.22 -2.83 9.14
N ARG A 287 13.05 -3.47 9.26
CA ARG A 287 12.14 -3.73 8.13
C ARG A 287 11.51 -2.43 7.60
N SER A 288 11.07 -1.56 8.51
CA SER A 288 10.49 -0.26 8.13
C SER A 288 11.53 0.64 7.44
N GLY A 289 12.80 0.53 7.81
CA GLY A 289 13.89 1.29 7.19
C GLY A 289 14.03 1.04 5.69
N VAL A 290 13.88 -0.20 5.23
CA VAL A 290 13.94 -0.53 3.79
C VAL A 290 12.79 0.14 3.03
N VAL A 291 11.56 0.00 3.54
CA VAL A 291 10.37 0.63 2.94
C VAL A 291 10.52 2.15 2.90
N LEU A 292 11.01 2.73 3.99
CA LEU A 292 11.22 4.17 4.10
C LEU A 292 12.27 4.68 3.10
N LEU A 293 13.38 3.95 2.92
CA LEU A 293 14.40 4.30 1.92
C LEU A 293 13.85 4.27 0.49
N ASP A 294 13.06 3.25 0.14
CA ASP A 294 12.42 3.18 -1.17
C ASP A 294 11.49 4.37 -1.42
N MET A 295 10.70 4.75 -0.41
CA MET A 295 9.86 5.93 -0.46
C MET A 295 10.67 7.21 -0.62
N CYS A 296 11.76 7.36 0.13
CA CYS A 296 12.67 8.51 0.00
C CYS A 296 13.28 8.61 -1.40
N GLY A 297 13.66 7.48 -2.01
CA GLY A 297 14.12 7.44 -3.40
C GLY A 297 13.07 7.95 -4.39
N GLY A 298 11.81 7.56 -4.20
CA GLY A 298 10.67 8.06 -4.99
C GLY A 298 10.51 9.57 -4.87
N GLY A 299 10.53 10.09 -3.63
CA GLY A 299 10.46 11.53 -3.36
C GLY A 299 11.62 12.33 -3.99
N ALA A 300 12.83 11.76 -3.99
CA ALA A 300 13.98 12.37 -4.66
C ALA A 300 13.76 12.50 -6.17
N LEU A 301 13.32 11.43 -6.83
CA LEU A 301 13.04 11.47 -8.27
C LEU A 301 11.90 12.43 -8.60
N GLY A 302 10.82 12.40 -7.83
CA GLY A 302 9.68 13.30 -8.01
C GLY A 302 10.07 14.78 -7.90
N THR A 303 10.83 15.14 -6.85
CA THR A 303 11.31 16.51 -6.65
C THR A 303 12.23 16.95 -7.81
N THR A 304 13.12 16.08 -8.26
CA THR A 304 14.03 16.39 -9.40
C THR A 304 13.24 16.56 -10.71
N LEU A 305 12.28 15.69 -10.99
CA LEU A 305 11.43 15.81 -12.19
C LEU A 305 10.59 17.10 -12.19
N SER A 306 10.08 17.50 -11.02
CA SER A 306 9.28 18.74 -10.91
C SER A 306 10.08 20.00 -11.29
N MET A 307 11.41 19.98 -11.15
CA MET A 307 12.27 21.12 -11.51
C MET A 307 12.50 21.26 -13.03
N THR A 308 12.35 20.18 -13.80
CA THR A 308 12.62 20.20 -15.25
C THR A 308 11.48 20.81 -16.08
N GLY A 309 10.36 21.19 -15.45
CA GLY A 309 9.18 21.69 -16.17
C GLY A 309 8.44 20.66 -17.01
N ILE A 310 8.83 19.38 -16.92
CA ILE A 310 8.28 18.26 -17.70
C ILE A 310 6.76 18.09 -17.53
N GLY A 311 6.24 18.46 -16.35
CA GLY A 311 4.81 18.34 -16.08
C GLY A 311 3.97 19.20 -17.02
N LYS A 312 4.41 20.43 -17.32
CA LYS A 312 3.70 21.31 -18.24
C LYS A 312 3.66 20.72 -19.66
N ASP A 313 4.76 20.16 -20.12
CA ASP A 313 4.85 19.57 -21.47
C ASP A 313 4.01 18.29 -21.57
N LEU A 314 4.01 17.45 -20.52
CA LEU A 314 3.14 16.27 -20.43
C LEU A 314 1.67 16.66 -20.36
N GLY A 315 1.31 17.69 -19.59
CA GLY A 315 -0.06 18.20 -19.49
C GLY A 315 -0.58 18.65 -20.86
N GLN A 316 0.20 19.44 -21.60
CA GLN A 316 -0.15 19.85 -22.95
C GLN A 316 -0.30 18.67 -23.93
N MET A 317 0.56 17.67 -23.82
CA MET A 317 0.46 16.46 -24.63
C MET A 317 -0.82 15.67 -24.33
N PHE A 318 -1.20 15.54 -23.06
CA PHE A 318 -2.41 14.82 -22.66
C PHE A 318 -3.72 15.57 -23.07
N THR A 319 -3.74 16.90 -22.99
CA THR A 319 -4.91 17.68 -23.45
C THR A 319 -5.15 17.52 -24.95
N THR A 320 -4.10 17.27 -25.75
CA THR A 320 -4.26 17.01 -27.20
C THR A 320 -4.86 15.64 -27.52
N LEU A 321 -4.87 14.69 -26.56
CA LEU A 321 -5.39 13.34 -26.77
C LEU A 321 -6.92 13.24 -26.65
N ASN A 322 -7.63 14.32 -26.27
CA ASN A 322 -9.09 14.33 -26.05
C ASN A 322 -9.62 13.17 -25.18
N LEU A 323 -8.80 12.70 -24.22
CA LEU A 323 -9.21 11.68 -23.24
C LEU A 323 -10.00 12.36 -22.11
N PRO A 324 -10.99 11.69 -21.52
CA PRO A 324 -11.57 12.14 -20.25
C PRO A 324 -10.49 12.37 -19.19
N ASP A 325 -10.54 13.52 -18.52
CA ASP A 325 -9.50 13.97 -17.58
C ASP A 325 -9.17 12.90 -16.53
N ILE A 326 -10.16 12.15 -16.07
CA ILE A 326 -9.99 11.10 -15.06
C ILE A 326 -9.14 9.91 -15.56
N ILE A 327 -9.06 9.68 -16.86
CA ILE A 327 -8.27 8.58 -17.44
C ILE A 327 -6.77 8.92 -17.42
N ILE A 328 -6.40 10.20 -17.44
CA ILE A 328 -5.01 10.63 -17.52
C ILE A 328 -4.21 10.19 -16.29
N PRO A 329 -4.59 10.52 -15.04
CA PRO A 329 -3.89 10.06 -13.85
C PRO A 329 -3.85 8.52 -13.74
N PHE A 330 -4.94 7.86 -14.14
CA PHE A 330 -5.01 6.40 -14.20
C PHE A 330 -3.94 5.82 -15.13
N MET A 331 -3.84 6.32 -16.36
CA MET A 331 -2.87 5.84 -17.35
C MET A 331 -1.42 6.12 -16.93
N VAL A 332 -1.15 7.26 -16.30
CA VAL A 332 0.17 7.57 -15.71
C VAL A 332 0.55 6.50 -14.68
N ALA A 333 -0.35 6.19 -13.77
CA ALA A 333 -0.11 5.16 -12.77
C ALA A 333 0.04 3.77 -13.38
N VAL A 334 -0.78 3.39 -14.38
CA VAL A 334 -0.65 2.13 -15.13
C VAL A 334 0.71 2.02 -15.80
N ALA A 335 1.16 3.06 -16.47
CA ALA A 335 2.44 3.09 -17.17
C ALA A 335 3.61 2.86 -16.20
N ILE A 336 3.63 3.58 -15.08
CA ILE A 336 4.68 3.44 -14.06
C ILE A 336 4.60 2.06 -13.40
N GLN A 337 3.41 1.60 -13.02
CA GLN A 337 3.21 0.30 -12.39
C GLN A 337 3.67 -0.85 -13.28
N SER A 338 3.39 -0.78 -14.58
CA SER A 338 3.80 -1.82 -15.54
C SER A 338 5.31 -1.95 -15.67
N VAL A 339 6.02 -0.86 -15.42
CA VAL A 339 7.49 -0.81 -15.49
C VAL A 339 8.11 -1.19 -14.15
N GLN A 340 7.66 -0.59 -13.05
CA GLN A 340 8.24 -0.71 -11.72
C GLN A 340 7.78 -1.95 -10.96
N GLY A 341 6.53 -2.37 -11.14
CA GLY A 341 5.92 -3.44 -10.38
C GLY A 341 5.63 -3.09 -8.91
N SER A 342 6.20 -2.05 -8.37
CA SER A 342 6.01 -1.63 -6.99
C SER A 342 4.94 -0.54 -6.88
N ARG A 343 3.84 -0.82 -6.18
CA ARG A 343 2.77 0.15 -5.92
C ARG A 343 3.22 1.33 -5.09
N ILE A 344 4.14 1.08 -4.15
CA ILE A 344 4.72 2.15 -3.33
C ILE A 344 5.45 3.14 -4.24
N VAL A 345 6.35 2.66 -5.09
CA VAL A 345 7.11 3.51 -6.01
C VAL A 345 6.18 4.20 -7.00
N THR A 346 5.20 3.49 -7.54
CA THR A 346 4.22 4.08 -8.47
C THR A 346 3.49 5.27 -7.83
N MET A 347 2.96 5.11 -6.62
CA MET A 347 2.20 6.17 -5.95
C MET A 347 3.08 7.28 -5.33
N LEU A 348 4.39 7.11 -5.32
CA LEU A 348 5.34 8.18 -5.00
C LEU A 348 5.72 9.00 -6.24
N VAL A 349 5.84 8.34 -7.40
CA VAL A 349 6.28 8.97 -8.64
C VAL A 349 5.11 9.56 -9.44
N ALA A 350 3.98 8.86 -9.51
CA ALA A 350 2.84 9.30 -10.30
C ALA A 350 2.29 10.68 -9.89
N PRO A 351 2.09 10.99 -8.59
CA PRO A 351 1.66 12.33 -8.18
C PRO A 351 2.61 13.43 -8.64
N SER A 352 3.92 13.25 -8.48
CA SER A 352 4.90 14.24 -8.90
C SER A 352 4.87 14.55 -10.41
N ILE A 353 4.42 13.58 -11.21
CA ILE A 353 4.21 13.78 -12.65
C ILE A 353 2.90 14.53 -12.91
N VAL A 354 1.85 14.22 -12.14
CA VAL A 354 0.50 14.76 -12.36
C VAL A 354 0.34 16.17 -11.78
N VAL A 355 0.96 16.47 -10.63
CA VAL A 355 0.86 17.77 -9.94
C VAL A 355 1.08 18.97 -10.87
N PRO A 356 2.10 19.02 -11.73
CA PRO A 356 2.36 20.18 -12.57
C PRO A 356 1.25 20.51 -13.57
N PHE A 357 0.41 19.56 -13.96
CA PHE A 357 -0.71 19.77 -14.87
C PHE A 357 -2.09 19.47 -14.22
N LEU A 358 -2.11 19.25 -12.92
CA LEU A 358 -3.37 19.06 -12.17
C LEU A 358 -4.38 20.20 -12.37
N PRO A 359 -3.99 21.49 -12.43
CA PRO A 359 -4.92 22.58 -12.70
C PRO A 359 -5.62 22.50 -14.06
N GLU A 360 -5.01 21.81 -15.04
CA GLU A 360 -5.53 21.65 -16.39
C GLU A 360 -6.54 20.49 -16.51
N LEU A 361 -6.53 19.56 -15.53
CA LEU A 361 -7.37 18.37 -15.54
C LEU A 361 -8.81 18.61 -15.05
N ASN A 362 -9.16 19.77 -14.55
CA ASN A 362 -10.47 20.06 -13.95
C ASN A 362 -10.96 18.98 -12.96
N LEU A 363 -10.03 18.30 -12.28
CA LEU A 363 -10.29 17.22 -11.32
C LEU A 363 -9.92 17.65 -9.91
N PRO A 364 -10.77 17.35 -8.92
CA PRO A 364 -10.36 17.43 -7.52
C PRO A 364 -9.16 16.53 -7.23
N ALA A 365 -8.27 16.97 -6.34
CA ALA A 365 -7.07 16.23 -5.96
C ALA A 365 -7.41 14.83 -5.39
N SER A 366 -8.51 14.69 -4.65
CA SER A 366 -9.01 13.43 -4.12
C SER A 366 -9.42 12.43 -5.22
N ILE A 367 -10.09 12.92 -6.28
CA ILE A 367 -10.47 12.11 -7.44
C ILE A 367 -9.26 11.72 -8.28
N THR A 368 -8.33 12.66 -8.49
CA THR A 368 -7.05 12.41 -9.16
C THR A 368 -6.27 11.30 -8.46
N LEU A 369 -6.18 11.37 -7.12
CA LEU A 369 -5.54 10.36 -6.29
C LEU A 369 -6.18 8.98 -6.47
N LEU A 370 -7.51 8.88 -6.38
CA LEU A 370 -8.23 7.61 -6.50
C LEU A 370 -8.14 7.02 -7.91
N SER A 371 -8.10 7.88 -8.92
CA SER A 371 -7.85 7.46 -10.30
C SER A 371 -6.46 6.81 -10.45
N MET A 372 -5.41 7.46 -9.95
CA MET A 372 -4.06 6.87 -9.93
C MET A 372 -4.01 5.58 -9.11
N ALA A 373 -4.61 5.57 -7.92
CA ALA A 373 -4.68 4.39 -7.06
C ALA A 373 -5.31 3.21 -7.80
N SER A 374 -6.39 3.46 -8.56
CA SER A 374 -7.04 2.45 -9.40
C SER A 374 -6.10 1.91 -10.49
N GLY A 375 -5.26 2.76 -11.08
CA GLY A 375 -4.27 2.37 -12.09
C GLY A 375 -3.20 1.41 -11.55
N THR A 376 -2.84 1.51 -10.26
CA THR A 376 -1.83 0.63 -9.65
C THR A 376 -2.22 -0.84 -9.57
N PHE A 377 -3.49 -1.17 -9.74
CA PHE A 377 -3.94 -2.56 -9.74
C PHE A 377 -3.71 -3.28 -11.08
N LEU A 378 -3.64 -2.54 -12.21
CA LEU A 378 -3.81 -3.14 -13.52
C LEU A 378 -2.70 -4.11 -13.90
N ILE A 379 -1.48 -3.67 -13.94
CA ILE A 379 -0.38 -4.45 -14.50
C ILE A 379 0.59 -4.86 -13.40
N SER A 380 0.17 -5.85 -12.62
CA SER A 380 1.02 -6.49 -11.60
C SER A 380 1.30 -7.91 -12.04
N HIS A 381 2.53 -8.17 -12.46
CA HIS A 381 2.97 -9.46 -12.96
C HIS A 381 4.37 -9.81 -12.43
N VAL A 382 5.20 -10.44 -13.22
CA VAL A 382 6.53 -10.94 -12.81
C VAL A 382 7.53 -9.88 -12.32
N ASN A 383 7.26 -8.60 -12.58
CA ASN A 383 8.03 -7.46 -12.05
C ASN A 383 7.62 -7.04 -10.63
N ASP A 384 6.46 -7.52 -10.15
CA ASP A 384 5.93 -7.21 -8.83
C ASP A 384 6.46 -8.22 -7.79
N PRO A 385 7.20 -7.81 -6.75
CA PRO A 385 7.63 -8.71 -5.69
C PRO A 385 6.48 -9.44 -5.01
N TYR A 386 5.31 -8.80 -4.91
CA TYR A 386 4.14 -9.42 -4.32
C TYR A 386 3.60 -10.57 -5.15
N PHE A 387 3.70 -10.50 -6.47
CA PHE A 387 3.32 -11.59 -7.38
C PHE A 387 4.01 -12.92 -7.00
N TRP A 388 5.31 -12.89 -6.77
CA TRP A 388 6.09 -14.07 -6.40
C TRP A 388 5.76 -14.56 -5.00
N ILE A 389 5.75 -13.67 -4.01
CA ILE A 389 5.43 -14.02 -2.61
C ILE A 389 4.02 -14.58 -2.49
N PHE A 390 3.06 -13.99 -3.22
CA PHE A 390 1.68 -14.46 -3.27
C PHE A 390 1.58 -15.93 -3.70
N GLY A 391 2.33 -16.33 -4.71
CA GLY A 391 2.30 -17.69 -5.23
C GLY A 391 3.18 -18.67 -4.46
N GLU A 392 4.38 -18.26 -4.06
CA GLU A 392 5.37 -19.11 -3.41
C GLU A 392 4.87 -19.64 -2.06
N LEU A 393 4.29 -18.77 -1.23
CA LEU A 393 3.82 -19.14 0.10
C LEU A 393 2.68 -20.16 0.10
N ILE A 394 1.96 -20.35 -1.00
CA ILE A 394 0.88 -21.32 -1.13
C ILE A 394 1.12 -22.31 -2.30
N GLU A 395 2.34 -22.29 -2.85
CA GLU A 395 2.79 -23.21 -3.90
C GLU A 395 1.92 -23.18 -5.18
N LEU A 396 1.58 -21.97 -5.66
CA LEU A 396 0.90 -21.78 -6.93
C LEU A 396 1.91 -21.78 -8.09
N LYS A 397 1.52 -22.33 -9.23
CA LYS A 397 2.27 -22.20 -10.48
C LYS A 397 2.17 -20.78 -11.01
N THR A 398 3.16 -20.31 -11.77
CA THR A 398 3.17 -18.93 -12.33
C THR A 398 1.88 -18.58 -13.09
N THR A 399 1.33 -19.52 -13.87
CA THR A 399 0.06 -19.33 -14.58
C THR A 399 -1.14 -19.20 -13.64
N GLU A 400 -1.11 -19.91 -12.52
CA GLU A 400 -2.15 -19.83 -11.48
C GLU A 400 -2.05 -18.50 -10.72
N ILE A 401 -0.83 -18.02 -10.47
CA ILE A 401 -0.59 -16.69 -9.88
C ILE A 401 -1.12 -15.59 -10.81
N PHE A 402 -0.76 -15.65 -12.08
CA PHE A 402 -1.23 -14.69 -13.07
C PHE A 402 -2.77 -14.63 -13.11
N ARG A 403 -3.42 -15.78 -13.11
CA ARG A 403 -4.88 -15.88 -13.12
C ARG A 403 -5.51 -15.36 -11.83
N SER A 404 -4.95 -15.69 -10.66
CA SER A 404 -5.57 -15.35 -9.36
C SER A 404 -5.23 -13.93 -8.89
N TYR A 405 -4.02 -13.45 -9.18
CA TYR A 405 -3.50 -12.17 -8.71
C TYR A 405 -3.63 -11.07 -9.76
N THR A 406 -3.02 -11.27 -10.95
CA THR A 406 -2.96 -10.22 -11.98
C THR A 406 -4.34 -9.93 -12.56
N ILE A 407 -5.10 -10.95 -12.99
CA ILE A 407 -6.43 -10.73 -13.55
C ILE A 407 -7.39 -10.20 -12.47
N GLY A 408 -7.26 -10.69 -11.22
CA GLY A 408 -8.01 -10.14 -10.09
C GLY A 408 -7.71 -8.65 -9.88
N GLY A 409 -6.45 -8.27 -9.95
CA GLY A 409 -6.01 -6.88 -9.89
C GLY A 409 -6.60 -6.03 -11.02
N VAL A 410 -6.52 -6.50 -12.26
CA VAL A 410 -7.10 -5.81 -13.43
C VAL A 410 -8.59 -5.51 -13.22
N LEU A 411 -9.35 -6.51 -12.78
CA LEU A 411 -10.79 -6.34 -12.51
C LEU A 411 -11.03 -5.29 -11.40
N MET A 412 -10.24 -5.36 -10.33
CA MET A 412 -10.34 -4.39 -9.22
C MET A 412 -9.96 -2.98 -9.67
N GLY A 413 -8.92 -2.82 -10.49
CA GLY A 413 -8.49 -1.52 -10.99
C GLY A 413 -9.53 -0.84 -11.89
N PHE A 414 -10.12 -1.57 -12.84
CA PHE A 414 -11.21 -1.03 -13.65
C PHE A 414 -12.44 -0.71 -12.80
N THR A 415 -12.79 -1.57 -11.84
CA THR A 415 -13.88 -1.29 -10.90
C THR A 415 -13.59 -0.01 -10.11
N GLY A 416 -12.36 0.15 -9.61
CA GLY A 416 -11.93 1.35 -8.90
C GLY A 416 -12.07 2.60 -9.76
N LEU A 417 -11.62 2.56 -11.02
CA LEU A 417 -11.75 3.69 -11.95
C LEU A 417 -13.22 4.07 -12.19
N VAL A 418 -14.08 3.09 -12.47
CA VAL A 418 -15.52 3.33 -12.70
C VAL A 418 -16.17 3.95 -11.47
N LEU A 419 -15.88 3.41 -10.27
CA LEU A 419 -16.42 3.94 -9.03
C LEU A 419 -15.88 5.34 -8.71
N THR A 420 -14.61 5.62 -9.02
CA THR A 420 -14.02 6.95 -8.90
C THR A 420 -14.72 7.95 -9.83
N TYR A 421 -15.04 7.54 -11.05
CA TYR A 421 -15.83 8.36 -11.99
C TYR A 421 -17.23 8.62 -11.47
N ILE A 422 -17.91 7.61 -10.94
CA ILE A 422 -19.24 7.76 -10.31
C ILE A 422 -19.16 8.72 -9.12
N SER A 423 -18.13 8.57 -8.25
CA SER A 423 -17.94 9.48 -7.12
C SER A 423 -17.71 10.92 -7.58
N TYR A 424 -16.94 11.11 -8.66
CA TYR A 424 -16.73 12.43 -9.26
C TYR A 424 -18.06 13.05 -9.74
N THR A 425 -18.87 12.31 -10.46
CA THR A 425 -20.16 12.83 -11.00
C THR A 425 -21.23 13.08 -9.95
N ILE A 426 -21.13 12.45 -8.76
CA ILE A 426 -22.11 12.64 -7.67
C ILE A 426 -21.70 13.79 -6.74
N LEU A 427 -20.39 13.99 -6.51
CA LEU A 427 -19.90 14.92 -5.51
C LEU A 427 -19.47 16.28 -6.08
N TYR A 428 -19.18 16.32 -7.38
CA TYR A 428 -18.65 17.49 -8.07
C TYR A 428 -19.43 17.76 -9.37
#